data_cb33f2a084839125309f22cffa8d2656
#
_entry.id   cb33f2a084839125309f22cffa8d2656
#
_cell.length_a   1.000
_cell.length_b   1.000
_cell.length_c   1.000
_cell.angle_alpha   90.00
_cell.angle_beta   90.00
_cell.angle_gamma   90.00
#
_symmetry.space_group_name_H-M   'P 1'
#
loop_
_entity.id
_entity.type
_entity.pdbx_description
1 polymer ?
#
loop_
_entity_poly.entity_id
_entity_poly.type
_entity_poly.pdbx_seq_one_letter_code
_entity_poly.pdbx_strand_id
1 'polypeptide(L)'
;GEESEVQLKMRANRLETAFLNEDCYILTETNTQEIFAHIDKLKPQLIIIDSIQTLQSNLLDSAAGSISQIKECAAEFQHFAKTQAIPVFLIGHITKDGTIAGPKVLEHIVDTVLQFEGDQHYGYRIVRSMKNRFGSTAELAIFEMQSSGLKEINNPSEILITQRDESFSGSAIATILEGNRTLLIETQALVSSAVYGTPQRSANGFDLRRTNMLLAVLEKRCNFKLGSKDVFLNIAGGIRVEDPALDLAVIASILSSSLDEAID
;
A
#
# COMPACT_ATOMS: atom_id res chain seq x y z
N GLY A 1 -8.39 -14.29 -18.31
CA GLY A 1 -7.87 -13.12 -17.68
C GLY A 1 -7.37 -12.06 -18.64
N GLU A 2 -6.62 -11.14 -18.11
CA GLU A 2 -6.07 -9.98 -18.86
C GLU A 2 -4.83 -10.38 -19.69
N GLU A 3 -4.13 -11.45 -19.31
CA GLU A 3 -2.90 -11.91 -19.93
C GLU A 3 -3.07 -13.26 -20.62
N SER A 4 -2.36 -13.44 -21.73
CA SER A 4 -2.29 -14.72 -22.43
C SER A 4 -1.34 -15.71 -21.74
N GLU A 5 -1.50 -17.00 -22.00
CA GLU A 5 -0.62 -18.06 -21.48
C GLU A 5 0.86 -17.79 -21.78
N VAL A 6 1.16 -17.27 -22.98
CA VAL A 6 2.53 -16.95 -23.41
C VAL A 6 3.12 -15.81 -22.55
N GLN A 7 2.32 -14.77 -22.26
CA GLN A 7 2.75 -13.65 -21.41
C GLN A 7 3.01 -14.08 -19.97
N LEU A 8 2.12 -14.92 -19.41
CA LEU A 8 2.29 -15.51 -18.09
C LEU A 8 3.56 -16.36 -18.00
N LYS A 9 3.80 -17.20 -19.01
CA LYS A 9 5.02 -18.01 -19.09
C LYS A 9 6.30 -17.16 -19.19
N MET A 10 6.26 -16.09 -20.00
CA MET A 10 7.39 -15.15 -20.11
C MET A 10 7.66 -14.42 -18.79
N ARG A 11 6.62 -14.08 -18.03
CA ARG A 11 6.76 -13.45 -16.71
C ARG A 11 7.31 -14.44 -15.69
N ALA A 12 6.79 -15.68 -15.64
CA ALA A 12 7.27 -16.73 -14.77
C ALA A 12 8.76 -17.05 -14.98
N ASN A 13 9.22 -17.05 -16.24
CA ASN A 13 10.63 -17.30 -16.56
C ASN A 13 11.59 -16.19 -16.10
N ARG A 14 11.10 -14.96 -15.80
CA ARG A 14 11.92 -13.88 -15.24
C ARG A 14 12.12 -14.00 -13.72
N LEU A 15 11.19 -14.66 -13.06
CA LEU A 15 11.30 -14.95 -11.65
C LEU A 15 12.22 -16.15 -11.53
N GLU A 16 13.47 -15.94 -11.10
CA GLU A 16 14.52 -16.97 -10.99
C GLU A 16 14.20 -18.12 -10.02
N THR A 17 13.03 -18.10 -9.46
CA THR A 17 12.55 -19.14 -8.57
C THR A 17 11.95 -20.28 -9.38
N ALA A 18 12.24 -21.51 -8.97
CA ALA A 18 11.75 -22.75 -9.54
C ALA A 18 10.21 -22.92 -9.43
N PHE A 19 9.44 -21.91 -9.89
CA PHE A 19 7.99 -21.92 -9.91
C PHE A 19 7.37 -22.86 -10.98
N LEU A 20 8.18 -23.50 -11.75
CA LEU A 20 7.73 -24.59 -12.64
C LEU A 20 7.69 -25.91 -11.88
N ASN A 21 7.10 -25.89 -10.68
CA ASN A 21 6.68 -27.15 -10.07
C ASN A 21 5.54 -27.74 -10.91
N GLU A 22 5.55 -29.04 -11.07
CA GLU A 22 4.53 -29.81 -11.74
C GLU A 22 3.11 -29.59 -11.16
N ASP A 23 3.03 -28.96 -9.98
CA ASP A 23 1.79 -28.67 -9.23
C ASP A 23 1.22 -27.26 -9.43
N CYS A 24 1.81 -26.43 -10.31
CA CYS A 24 1.29 -25.10 -10.65
C CYS A 24 0.59 -25.12 -12.01
N TYR A 25 -0.73 -24.94 -12.00
CA TYR A 25 -1.58 -24.97 -13.20
C TYR A 25 -2.07 -23.55 -13.52
N ILE A 26 -2.06 -23.21 -14.80
CA ILE A 26 -2.55 -21.93 -15.30
C ILE A 26 -3.78 -22.20 -16.16
N LEU A 27 -4.89 -21.52 -15.83
CA LEU A 27 -6.15 -21.57 -16.58
C LEU A 27 -6.50 -20.15 -17.06
N THR A 28 -6.73 -19.99 -18.35
CA THR A 28 -7.08 -18.69 -18.98
C THR A 28 -8.59 -18.53 -19.21
N GLU A 29 -9.42 -19.26 -18.45
CA GLU A 29 -10.87 -19.18 -18.49
C GLU A 29 -11.41 -17.99 -17.68
N THR A 30 -12.54 -17.44 -18.11
CA THR A 30 -13.22 -16.31 -17.44
C THR A 30 -14.64 -16.64 -16.97
N ASN A 31 -15.22 -17.73 -17.47
CA ASN A 31 -16.54 -18.18 -17.02
C ASN A 31 -16.43 -18.99 -15.72
N THR A 32 -17.15 -18.61 -14.67
CA THR A 32 -17.04 -19.25 -13.35
C THR A 32 -17.47 -20.71 -13.39
N GLN A 33 -18.51 -21.07 -14.13
CA GLN A 33 -19.00 -22.44 -14.23
C GLN A 33 -17.96 -23.38 -14.88
N GLU A 34 -17.29 -22.91 -15.93
CA GLU A 34 -16.21 -23.66 -16.57
C GLU A 34 -14.97 -23.77 -15.64
N ILE A 35 -14.66 -22.70 -14.92
CA ILE A 35 -13.59 -22.70 -13.91
C ILE A 35 -13.89 -23.76 -12.84
N PHE A 36 -15.09 -23.81 -12.27
CA PHE A 36 -15.46 -24.83 -11.29
C PHE A 36 -15.40 -26.25 -11.86
N ALA A 37 -15.79 -26.46 -13.11
CA ALA A 37 -15.65 -27.76 -13.76
C ALA A 37 -14.18 -28.21 -13.88
N HIS A 38 -13.25 -27.28 -14.08
CA HIS A 38 -11.81 -27.57 -14.07
C HIS A 38 -11.28 -27.82 -12.65
N ILE A 39 -11.73 -27.04 -11.67
CA ILE A 39 -11.36 -27.19 -10.26
C ILE A 39 -11.77 -28.57 -9.73
N ASP A 40 -12.96 -29.05 -10.08
CA ASP A 40 -13.47 -30.37 -9.66
C ASP A 40 -12.62 -31.53 -10.20
N LYS A 41 -12.05 -31.38 -11.40
CA LYS A 41 -11.14 -32.37 -11.99
C LYS A 41 -9.74 -32.32 -11.38
N LEU A 42 -9.23 -31.11 -11.15
CA LEU A 42 -7.85 -30.89 -10.71
C LEU A 42 -7.69 -31.04 -9.19
N LYS A 43 -8.72 -30.68 -8.42
CA LYS A 43 -8.74 -30.65 -6.95
C LYS A 43 -7.55 -29.88 -6.34
N PRO A 44 -7.37 -28.60 -6.70
CA PRO A 44 -6.24 -27.81 -6.23
C PRO A 44 -6.32 -27.58 -4.72
N GLN A 45 -5.18 -27.34 -4.08
CA GLN A 45 -5.10 -26.99 -2.66
C GLN A 45 -5.23 -25.48 -2.42
N LEU A 46 -5.05 -24.66 -3.46
CA LEU A 46 -5.13 -23.21 -3.45
C LEU A 46 -5.62 -22.70 -4.80
N ILE A 47 -6.43 -21.66 -4.80
CA ILE A 47 -6.90 -20.99 -6.02
C ILE A 47 -6.51 -19.53 -5.95
N ILE A 48 -5.97 -19.01 -7.07
CA ILE A 48 -5.67 -17.58 -7.24
C ILE A 48 -6.40 -17.10 -8.49
N ILE A 49 -7.24 -16.09 -8.36
CA ILE A 49 -7.99 -15.45 -9.43
C ILE A 49 -7.37 -14.09 -9.73
N ASP A 50 -6.82 -13.93 -10.93
CA ASP A 50 -6.26 -12.67 -11.43
C ASP A 50 -6.88 -12.31 -12.80
N SER A 51 -7.87 -11.41 -12.83
CA SER A 51 -8.47 -10.63 -11.75
C SER A 51 -9.98 -10.95 -11.63
N ILE A 52 -10.57 -10.63 -10.50
CA ILE A 52 -12.02 -10.83 -10.29
C ILE A 52 -12.86 -10.02 -11.28
N GLN A 53 -12.33 -8.89 -11.80
CA GLN A 53 -13.02 -8.04 -12.76
C GLN A 53 -13.19 -8.68 -14.14
N THR A 54 -12.36 -9.67 -14.49
CA THR A 54 -12.43 -10.35 -15.77
C THR A 54 -13.41 -11.52 -15.77
N LEU A 55 -13.89 -11.92 -14.59
CA LEU A 55 -14.79 -13.06 -14.48
C LEU A 55 -16.23 -12.72 -14.86
N GLN A 56 -16.93 -13.73 -15.32
CA GLN A 56 -18.34 -13.70 -15.65
C GLN A 56 -19.04 -14.96 -15.18
N SER A 57 -20.16 -14.77 -14.48
CA SER A 57 -21.09 -15.84 -14.11
C SER A 57 -22.26 -15.87 -15.09
N ASN A 58 -22.66 -17.06 -15.53
CA ASN A 58 -23.85 -17.25 -16.34
C ASN A 58 -25.17 -17.04 -15.56
N LEU A 59 -25.09 -16.85 -14.24
CA LEU A 59 -26.26 -16.61 -13.40
C LEU A 59 -26.82 -15.17 -13.55
N LEU A 60 -26.02 -14.25 -14.12
CA LEU A 60 -26.38 -12.88 -14.33
C LEU A 60 -26.17 -12.44 -15.77
N ASP A 61 -27.19 -11.79 -16.33
CA ASP A 61 -27.14 -11.20 -17.68
C ASP A 61 -26.58 -9.77 -17.64
N SER A 62 -25.33 -9.63 -17.17
CA SER A 62 -24.63 -8.34 -17.07
C SER A 62 -23.20 -8.48 -17.56
N ALA A 63 -22.60 -7.38 -18.03
CA ALA A 63 -21.23 -7.40 -18.58
C ALA A 63 -20.19 -7.75 -17.52
N ALA A 64 -19.13 -8.45 -17.94
CA ALA A 64 -17.94 -8.68 -17.11
C ALA A 64 -17.38 -7.34 -16.58
N GLY A 65 -16.88 -7.32 -15.36
CA GLY A 65 -16.39 -6.11 -14.69
C GLY A 65 -17.48 -5.20 -14.12
N SER A 66 -18.77 -5.48 -14.36
CA SER A 66 -19.85 -4.78 -13.67
C SER A 66 -19.88 -5.14 -12.19
N ILE A 67 -20.39 -4.22 -11.36
CA ILE A 67 -20.48 -4.44 -9.89
C ILE A 67 -21.30 -5.69 -9.56
N SER A 68 -22.36 -5.95 -10.31
CA SER A 68 -23.21 -7.14 -10.13
C SER A 68 -22.45 -8.42 -10.42
N GLN A 69 -21.70 -8.47 -11.53
CA GLN A 69 -20.87 -9.63 -11.88
C GLN A 69 -19.75 -9.88 -10.85
N ILE A 70 -19.06 -8.82 -10.45
CA ILE A 70 -17.99 -8.94 -9.44
C ILE A 70 -18.54 -9.49 -8.12
N LYS A 71 -19.72 -9.03 -7.69
CA LYS A 71 -20.37 -9.53 -6.46
C LYS A 71 -20.74 -11.01 -6.59
N GLU A 72 -21.36 -11.39 -7.71
CA GLU A 72 -21.83 -12.75 -7.93
C GLU A 72 -20.65 -13.72 -8.01
N CYS A 73 -19.65 -13.42 -8.84
CA CYS A 73 -18.44 -14.25 -8.93
C CYS A 73 -17.74 -14.40 -7.58
N ALA A 74 -17.62 -13.30 -6.82
CA ALA A 74 -17.01 -13.37 -5.49
C ALA A 74 -17.84 -14.20 -4.49
N ALA A 75 -19.17 -14.14 -4.57
CA ALA A 75 -20.05 -14.96 -3.73
C ALA A 75 -19.95 -16.45 -4.09
N GLU A 76 -19.87 -16.79 -5.38
CA GLU A 76 -19.65 -18.16 -5.84
C GLU A 76 -18.32 -18.72 -5.29
N PHE A 77 -17.22 -17.98 -5.42
CA PHE A 77 -15.91 -18.41 -4.88
C PHE A 77 -15.88 -18.46 -3.36
N GLN A 78 -16.57 -17.53 -2.66
CA GLN A 78 -16.71 -17.60 -1.21
C GLN A 78 -17.46 -18.86 -0.77
N HIS A 79 -18.57 -19.17 -1.44
CA HIS A 79 -19.34 -20.38 -1.15
C HIS A 79 -18.49 -21.62 -1.39
N PHE A 80 -17.78 -21.67 -2.52
CA PHE A 80 -16.86 -22.75 -2.85
C PHE A 80 -15.77 -22.91 -1.79
N ALA A 81 -15.08 -21.84 -1.42
CA ALA A 81 -14.02 -21.87 -0.41
C ALA A 81 -14.50 -22.42 0.93
N LYS A 82 -15.70 -22.04 1.35
CA LYS A 82 -16.30 -22.53 2.61
C LYS A 82 -16.74 -24.00 2.55
N THR A 83 -17.28 -24.42 1.41
CA THR A 83 -17.80 -25.82 1.29
C THR A 83 -16.70 -26.83 1.05
N GLN A 84 -15.65 -26.46 0.29
CA GLN A 84 -14.54 -27.33 -0.05
C GLN A 84 -13.34 -27.19 0.89
N ALA A 85 -13.34 -26.18 1.78
CA ALA A 85 -12.22 -25.83 2.65
C ALA A 85 -10.91 -25.55 1.87
N ILE A 86 -11.04 -25.00 0.65
CA ILE A 86 -9.91 -24.62 -0.21
C ILE A 86 -9.77 -23.08 -0.14
N PRO A 87 -8.61 -22.54 0.22
CA PRO A 87 -8.39 -21.10 0.23
C PRO A 87 -8.42 -20.53 -1.18
N VAL A 88 -9.05 -19.35 -1.32
CA VAL A 88 -9.17 -18.63 -2.59
C VAL A 88 -8.64 -17.21 -2.40
N PHE A 89 -7.69 -16.79 -3.24
CA PHE A 89 -7.23 -15.42 -3.38
C PHE A 89 -7.94 -14.76 -4.57
N LEU A 90 -8.62 -13.66 -4.31
CA LEU A 90 -9.22 -12.84 -5.35
C LEU A 90 -8.39 -11.57 -5.51
N ILE A 91 -7.73 -11.42 -6.65
CA ILE A 91 -6.97 -10.22 -6.99
C ILE A 91 -7.93 -9.22 -7.65
N GLY A 92 -7.91 -7.98 -7.17
CA GLY A 92 -8.72 -6.90 -7.70
C GLY A 92 -7.90 -5.62 -7.86
N HIS A 93 -8.20 -4.83 -8.89
CA HIS A 93 -7.53 -3.56 -9.16
C HIS A 93 -8.36 -2.39 -8.65
N ILE A 94 -7.69 -1.44 -7.97
CA ILE A 94 -8.27 -0.15 -7.60
C ILE A 94 -7.99 0.82 -8.75
N THR A 95 -9.01 1.54 -9.24
CA THR A 95 -8.76 2.62 -10.20
C THR A 95 -8.18 3.84 -9.52
N LYS A 96 -7.40 4.64 -10.29
CA LYS A 96 -6.71 5.86 -9.80
C LYS A 96 -7.65 6.87 -9.14
N ASP A 97 -8.92 6.87 -9.50
CA ASP A 97 -9.92 7.81 -8.97
C ASP A 97 -10.65 7.32 -7.71
N GLY A 98 -10.31 6.12 -7.20
CA GLY A 98 -10.95 5.55 -6.00
C GLY A 98 -12.46 5.30 -6.11
N THR A 99 -13.03 5.51 -7.30
CA THR A 99 -14.48 5.56 -7.54
C THR A 99 -15.08 4.28 -8.13
N ILE A 100 -14.26 3.35 -8.64
CA ILE A 100 -14.81 2.07 -9.08
C ILE A 100 -15.05 1.17 -7.89
N ALA A 101 -16.30 0.87 -7.68
CA ALA A 101 -16.90 0.14 -6.58
C ALA A 101 -16.45 -1.33 -6.41
N GLY A 102 -15.46 -1.82 -7.18
CA GLY A 102 -15.01 -3.21 -7.15
C GLY A 102 -14.44 -3.63 -5.79
N PRO A 103 -13.33 -3.05 -5.29
CA PRO A 103 -12.69 -3.53 -4.06
C PRO A 103 -13.53 -3.33 -2.81
N LYS A 104 -14.14 -2.16 -2.59
CA LYS A 104 -15.00 -1.90 -1.42
C LYS A 104 -16.21 -2.82 -1.34
N VAL A 105 -16.73 -3.24 -2.48
CA VAL A 105 -17.83 -4.19 -2.54
C VAL A 105 -17.41 -5.58 -2.06
N LEU A 106 -16.19 -5.99 -2.35
CA LEU A 106 -15.63 -7.28 -1.97
C LEU A 106 -15.25 -7.34 -0.48
N GLU A 107 -14.93 -6.22 0.15
CA GLU A 107 -14.54 -6.16 1.56
C GLU A 107 -15.58 -6.80 2.50
N HIS A 108 -16.87 -6.73 2.15
CA HIS A 108 -17.91 -7.36 2.97
C HIS A 108 -18.04 -8.87 2.73
N ILE A 109 -17.63 -9.35 1.56
CA ILE A 109 -17.77 -10.75 1.15
C ILE A 109 -16.60 -11.58 1.68
N VAL A 110 -15.36 -11.11 1.54
CA VAL A 110 -14.14 -11.84 1.89
C VAL A 110 -13.81 -11.78 3.40
N ASP A 111 -13.04 -12.73 3.88
CA ASP A 111 -12.63 -12.80 5.29
C ASP A 111 -11.43 -11.91 5.59
N THR A 112 -10.53 -11.74 4.63
CA THR A 112 -9.32 -10.92 4.75
C THR A 112 -9.19 -10.02 3.53
N VAL A 113 -8.77 -8.76 3.75
CA VAL A 113 -8.44 -7.81 2.70
C VAL A 113 -7.01 -7.34 2.91
N LEU A 114 -6.16 -7.61 1.92
CA LEU A 114 -4.80 -7.11 1.84
C LEU A 114 -4.72 -6.04 0.76
N GLN A 115 -4.18 -4.90 1.10
CA GLN A 115 -3.98 -3.79 0.18
C GLN A 115 -2.50 -3.63 -0.13
N PHE A 116 -2.17 -3.58 -1.44
CA PHE A 116 -0.86 -3.19 -1.92
C PHE A 116 -0.82 -1.69 -2.10
N GLU A 117 0.14 -1.06 -1.44
CA GLU A 117 0.44 0.36 -1.58
C GLU A 117 1.84 0.51 -2.18
N GLY A 118 2.05 1.51 -3.01
CA GLY A 118 3.37 1.80 -3.54
C GLY A 118 3.36 3.04 -4.39
N ASP A 119 4.41 3.84 -4.26
CA ASP A 119 4.69 4.98 -5.11
C ASP A 119 5.60 4.54 -6.27
N GLN A 120 5.43 5.17 -7.45
CA GLN A 120 6.25 4.88 -8.63
C GLN A 120 7.72 5.33 -8.45
N HIS A 121 7.96 6.27 -7.54
CA HIS A 121 9.29 6.84 -7.27
C HIS A 121 10.11 6.03 -6.26
N TYR A 122 9.43 5.16 -5.48
CA TYR A 122 10.10 4.33 -4.48
C TYR A 122 10.11 2.87 -4.92
N GLY A 123 11.28 2.23 -4.86
CA GLY A 123 11.47 0.81 -5.21
C GLY A 123 10.78 -0.17 -4.26
N TYR A 124 9.89 0.29 -3.37
CA TYR A 124 9.24 -0.50 -2.35
C TYR A 124 7.75 -0.67 -2.58
N ARG A 125 7.19 -1.75 -2.04
CA ARG A 125 5.75 -2.02 -1.98
C ARG A 125 5.39 -2.39 -0.55
N ILE A 126 4.28 -1.84 -0.07
CA ILE A 126 3.76 -2.09 1.27
C ILE A 126 2.49 -2.91 1.12
N VAL A 127 2.35 -3.93 1.93
CA VAL A 127 1.14 -4.73 2.03
C VAL A 127 0.54 -4.51 3.41
N ARG A 128 -0.67 -3.96 3.45
CA ARG A 128 -1.43 -3.73 4.69
C ARG A 128 -2.63 -4.65 4.78
N SER A 129 -2.90 -5.12 5.97
CA SER A 129 -4.15 -5.82 6.29
C SER A 129 -5.23 -4.78 6.61
N MET A 130 -6.17 -4.57 5.68
CA MET A 130 -7.29 -3.64 5.86
C MET A 130 -8.45 -4.28 6.61
N LYS A 131 -8.58 -5.58 6.51
CA LYS A 131 -9.58 -6.40 7.19
C LYS A 131 -9.02 -7.79 7.46
N ASN A 132 -9.28 -8.33 8.64
CA ASN A 132 -8.99 -9.72 8.97
C ASN A 132 -10.00 -10.22 10.02
N ARG A 133 -10.87 -11.14 9.63
CA ARG A 133 -11.89 -11.70 10.54
C ARG A 133 -11.31 -12.62 11.62
N PHE A 134 -10.16 -13.22 11.36
CA PHE A 134 -9.58 -14.26 12.20
C PHE A 134 -8.26 -13.86 12.86
N GLY A 135 -7.83 -12.60 12.68
CA GLY A 135 -6.58 -12.11 13.23
C GLY A 135 -6.49 -10.59 13.28
N SER A 136 -5.29 -10.09 13.57
CA SER A 136 -4.99 -8.67 13.63
C SER A 136 -5.02 -8.03 12.24
N THR A 137 -5.50 -6.79 12.15
CA THR A 137 -5.31 -5.92 10.99
C THR A 137 -4.07 -5.03 11.13
N ALA A 138 -3.39 -5.14 12.27
CA ALA A 138 -2.22 -4.36 12.62
C ALA A 138 -0.92 -4.95 12.03
N GLU A 139 -1.01 -5.67 10.91
CA GLU A 139 0.13 -6.31 10.25
C GLU A 139 0.48 -5.57 8.97
N LEU A 140 1.78 -5.32 8.81
CA LEU A 140 2.37 -4.64 7.69
C LEU A 140 3.56 -5.46 7.17
N ALA A 141 3.66 -5.64 5.87
CA ALA A 141 4.84 -6.19 5.21
C ALA A 141 5.37 -5.20 4.18
N ILE A 142 6.70 -5.06 4.10
CA ILE A 142 7.37 -4.21 3.11
C ILE A 142 8.21 -5.11 2.21
N PHE A 143 8.11 -4.86 0.91
CA PHE A 143 8.84 -5.58 -0.12
C PHE A 143 9.64 -4.61 -0.98
N GLU A 144 10.87 -4.98 -1.29
CA GLU A 144 11.69 -4.30 -2.28
C GLU A 144 11.41 -4.87 -3.68
N MET A 145 11.26 -3.98 -4.67
CA MET A 145 11.12 -4.34 -6.07
C MET A 145 12.50 -4.62 -6.66
N GLN A 146 12.81 -5.89 -6.88
CA GLN A 146 14.05 -6.32 -7.55
C GLN A 146 13.75 -6.84 -8.95
N SER A 147 14.79 -7.01 -9.80
CA SER A 147 14.65 -7.63 -11.13
C SER A 147 14.13 -9.07 -11.07
N SER A 148 14.43 -9.78 -9.97
CA SER A 148 13.99 -11.13 -9.66
C SER A 148 12.59 -11.20 -9.02
N GLY A 149 11.92 -10.06 -8.78
CA GLY A 149 10.60 -10.00 -8.15
C GLY A 149 10.59 -9.20 -6.85
N LEU A 150 9.62 -9.49 -5.98
CA LEU A 150 9.46 -8.85 -4.67
C LEU A 150 10.31 -9.59 -3.62
N LYS A 151 11.18 -8.84 -2.93
CA LYS A 151 11.97 -9.36 -1.80
C LYS A 151 11.43 -8.75 -0.50
N GLU A 152 11.10 -9.59 0.46
CA GLU A 152 10.67 -9.14 1.78
C GLU A 152 11.79 -8.41 2.51
N ILE A 153 11.44 -7.30 3.18
CA ILE A 153 12.34 -6.51 4.01
C ILE A 153 12.00 -6.79 5.47
N ASN A 154 12.92 -7.45 6.15
CA ASN A 154 12.73 -7.85 7.55
C ASN A 154 12.82 -6.66 8.51
N ASN A 155 13.64 -5.65 8.20
CA ASN A 155 13.82 -4.44 9.00
C ASN A 155 13.39 -3.19 8.22
N PRO A 156 12.13 -2.78 8.28
CA PRO A 156 11.63 -1.60 7.58
C PRO A 156 12.33 -0.31 7.95
N SER A 157 12.85 -0.19 9.18
CA SER A 157 13.55 1.02 9.64
C SER A 157 14.80 1.33 8.82
N GLU A 158 15.46 0.34 8.23
CA GLU A 158 16.65 0.54 7.38
C GLU A 158 16.33 1.34 6.10
N ILE A 159 15.11 1.28 5.61
CA ILE A 159 14.67 2.00 4.42
C ILE A 159 14.00 3.33 4.74
N LEU A 160 13.49 3.47 5.97
CA LEU A 160 12.75 4.65 6.41
C LEU A 160 13.64 5.69 7.08
N ILE A 161 14.94 5.37 7.20
CA ILE A 161 16.00 6.24 7.71
C ILE A 161 17.06 6.37 6.63
N THR A 162 17.36 7.59 6.26
CA THR A 162 18.46 7.85 5.32
C THR A 162 19.78 7.68 6.05
N GLN A 163 20.58 6.70 5.64
CA GLN A 163 21.96 6.56 6.15
C GLN A 163 22.80 7.72 5.62
N ARG A 164 23.33 8.52 6.53
CA ARG A 164 24.19 9.68 6.23
C ARG A 164 25.37 9.71 7.18
N ASP A 165 26.52 10.10 6.66
CA ASP A 165 27.75 10.27 7.44
C ASP A 165 27.78 11.64 8.18
N GLU A 166 26.90 12.58 7.79
CA GLU A 166 26.81 13.93 8.34
C GLU A 166 25.37 14.25 8.75
N SER A 167 25.23 14.96 9.89
CA SER A 167 23.95 15.48 10.34
C SER A 167 23.61 16.78 9.61
N PHE A 168 22.44 16.83 8.98
CA PHE A 168 21.94 18.01 8.30
C PHE A 168 20.76 18.61 9.07
N SER A 169 20.60 19.93 8.96
CA SER A 169 19.41 20.60 9.45
C SER A 169 18.15 20.12 8.70
N GLY A 170 17.01 20.15 9.40
CA GLY A 170 15.74 19.79 8.80
C GLY A 170 15.39 18.29 8.81
N SER A 171 16.16 17.46 9.49
CA SER A 171 15.87 16.02 9.64
C SER A 171 15.64 15.66 11.10
N ALA A 172 14.65 14.80 11.38
CA ALA A 172 14.40 14.22 12.69
C ALA A 172 13.86 12.80 12.55
N ILE A 173 14.23 11.91 13.48
CA ILE A 173 13.76 10.54 13.52
C ILE A 173 12.68 10.41 14.59
N ALA A 174 11.58 9.77 14.24
CA ALA A 174 10.52 9.40 15.17
C ALA A 174 10.33 7.90 15.22
N THR A 175 9.81 7.47 16.34
CA THR A 175 9.28 6.13 16.52
C THR A 175 7.76 6.18 16.39
N ILE A 176 7.19 5.42 15.50
CA ILE A 176 5.75 5.21 15.38
C ILE A 176 5.39 3.76 15.67
N LEU A 177 4.14 3.55 16.04
CA LEU A 177 3.58 2.21 16.18
C LEU A 177 2.65 1.92 15.00
N GLU A 178 3.07 1.03 14.14
CA GLU A 178 2.22 0.55 13.04
C GLU A 178 1.76 -0.86 13.38
N GLY A 179 0.52 -0.94 13.88
CA GLY A 179 0.00 -2.18 14.42
C GLY A 179 0.77 -2.63 15.67
N ASN A 180 1.42 -3.78 15.58
CA ASN A 180 2.24 -4.34 16.66
C ASN A 180 3.76 -4.12 16.43
N ARG A 181 4.13 -3.42 15.34
CA ARG A 181 5.54 -3.17 15.00
C ARG A 181 5.91 -1.73 15.27
N THR A 182 7.05 -1.56 15.90
CA THR A 182 7.69 -0.27 16.07
C THR A 182 8.51 0.04 14.81
N LEU A 183 8.24 1.17 14.18
CA LEU A 183 8.98 1.65 13.02
C LEU A 183 9.70 2.94 13.36
N LEU A 184 10.97 3.05 12.96
CA LEU A 184 11.70 4.31 12.95
C LEU A 184 11.50 4.98 11.60
N ILE A 185 11.08 6.24 11.63
CA ILE A 185 10.78 7.02 10.41
C ILE A 185 11.50 8.36 10.49
N GLU A 186 12.15 8.71 9.40
CA GLU A 186 12.76 10.03 9.24
C GLU A 186 11.75 11.01 8.67
N THR A 187 11.60 12.16 9.34
CA THR A 187 10.89 13.34 8.87
C THR A 187 11.89 14.34 8.32
N GLN A 188 11.63 14.89 7.16
CA GLN A 188 12.49 15.86 6.50
C GLN A 188 11.68 17.13 6.25
N ALA A 189 12.19 18.27 6.68
CA ALA A 189 11.57 19.57 6.47
C ALA A 189 12.54 20.55 5.82
N LEU A 190 12.03 21.36 4.92
CA LEU A 190 12.72 22.51 4.35
C LEU A 190 11.91 23.76 4.64
N VAL A 191 12.53 24.72 5.32
CA VAL A 191 11.93 26.01 5.64
C VAL A 191 12.76 27.11 5.00
N SER A 192 12.13 27.90 4.12
CA SER A 192 12.79 29.01 3.45
C SER A 192 11.95 30.29 3.50
N SER A 193 12.55 31.42 3.14
CA SER A 193 11.79 32.66 2.99
C SER A 193 10.91 32.60 1.75
N ALA A 194 9.64 33.00 1.88
CA ALA A 194 8.72 33.01 0.75
C ALA A 194 9.16 34.03 -0.31
N VAL A 195 9.55 33.55 -1.49
CA VAL A 195 10.07 34.38 -2.59
C VAL A 195 8.91 35.03 -3.38
N TYR A 196 7.76 34.35 -3.44
CA TYR A 196 6.64 34.74 -4.30
C TYR A 196 5.51 35.47 -3.57
N GLY A 197 5.79 36.03 -2.39
CA GLY A 197 4.83 36.85 -1.64
C GLY A 197 3.77 36.05 -0.88
N THR A 198 3.36 34.88 -1.36
CA THR A 198 2.44 33.97 -0.65
C THR A 198 3.19 32.71 -0.21
N PRO A 199 3.26 32.42 1.09
CA PRO A 199 3.95 31.24 1.60
C PRO A 199 3.39 29.94 1.04
N GLN A 200 4.26 29.09 0.53
CA GLN A 200 3.92 27.78 0.02
C GLN A 200 4.07 26.72 1.13
N ARG A 201 3.12 25.82 1.18
CA ARG A 201 3.13 24.70 2.13
C ARG A 201 2.76 23.42 1.46
N SER A 202 3.66 22.42 1.55
CA SER A 202 3.47 21.10 0.98
C SER A 202 3.89 20.05 2.00
N ALA A 203 3.15 18.95 2.02
CA ALA A 203 3.49 17.79 2.84
C ALA A 203 3.31 16.52 2.01
N ASN A 204 4.31 15.67 2.01
CA ASN A 204 4.28 14.33 1.43
C ASN A 204 4.41 13.30 2.54
N GLY A 205 3.49 12.32 2.56
CA GLY A 205 3.45 11.29 3.60
C GLY A 205 2.84 11.73 4.93
N PHE A 206 2.50 13.02 5.09
CA PHE A 206 1.85 13.59 6.29
C PHE A 206 0.68 14.48 5.90
N ASP A 207 -0.31 14.62 6.79
CA ASP A 207 -1.50 15.46 6.51
C ASP A 207 -1.17 16.95 6.52
N LEU A 208 -1.48 17.64 5.42
CA LEU A 208 -1.20 19.07 5.25
C LEU A 208 -1.99 19.94 6.23
N ARG A 209 -3.23 19.55 6.58
CA ARG A 209 -4.04 20.32 7.55
C ARG A 209 -3.42 20.22 8.93
N ARG A 210 -2.90 19.04 9.30
CA ARG A 210 -2.18 18.81 10.54
C ARG A 210 -0.88 19.60 10.57
N THR A 211 -0.11 19.60 9.47
CA THR A 211 1.08 20.46 9.32
C THR A 211 0.76 21.92 9.59
N ASN A 212 -0.31 22.46 8.97
CA ASN A 212 -0.73 23.85 9.18
C ASN A 212 -1.14 24.15 10.64
N MET A 213 -1.77 23.18 11.31
CA MET A 213 -2.11 23.31 12.72
C MET A 213 -0.86 23.37 13.60
N LEU A 214 0.13 22.49 13.36
CA LEU A 214 1.40 22.50 14.09
C LEU A 214 2.16 23.82 13.87
N LEU A 215 2.22 24.34 12.65
CA LEU A 215 2.81 25.65 12.34
C LEU A 215 2.12 26.77 13.10
N ALA A 216 0.79 26.78 13.17
CA ALA A 216 0.03 27.78 13.92
C ALA A 216 0.31 27.71 15.43
N VAL A 217 0.50 26.51 15.99
CA VAL A 217 0.90 26.33 17.41
C VAL A 217 2.30 26.88 17.64
N LEU A 218 3.28 26.56 16.79
CA LEU A 218 4.65 27.06 16.89
C LEU A 218 4.70 28.58 16.79
N GLU A 219 3.92 29.17 15.91
CA GLU A 219 3.86 30.64 15.80
C GLU A 219 3.21 31.31 17.01
N LYS A 220 2.05 30.80 17.44
CA LYS A 220 1.27 31.46 18.50
C LYS A 220 1.80 31.19 19.91
N ARG A 221 2.35 30.00 20.17
CA ARG A 221 2.75 29.57 21.52
C ARG A 221 4.25 29.62 21.74
N CYS A 222 5.03 29.37 20.70
CA CYS A 222 6.48 29.28 20.78
C CYS A 222 7.17 30.53 20.17
N ASN A 223 6.40 31.44 19.59
CA ASN A 223 6.88 32.71 19.01
C ASN A 223 7.83 32.54 17.81
N PHE A 224 7.75 31.42 17.08
CA PHE A 224 8.47 31.24 15.84
C PHE A 224 7.77 31.97 14.70
N LYS A 225 8.51 32.72 13.87
CA LYS A 225 7.96 33.48 12.73
C LYS A 225 7.90 32.63 11.48
N LEU A 226 6.94 31.71 11.40
CA LEU A 226 6.77 30.77 10.29
C LEU A 226 5.68 31.19 9.29
N GLY A 227 4.86 32.19 9.62
CA GLY A 227 3.73 32.65 8.80
C GLY A 227 4.13 33.19 7.43
N SER A 228 5.35 33.75 7.29
CA SER A 228 5.89 34.29 6.03
C SER A 228 6.92 33.37 5.38
N LYS A 229 7.05 32.13 5.82
CA LYS A 229 8.03 31.18 5.28
C LYS A 229 7.35 30.06 4.49
N ASP A 230 8.02 29.60 3.45
CA ASP A 230 7.70 28.37 2.74
C ASP A 230 8.07 27.19 3.62
N VAL A 231 7.23 26.17 3.67
CA VAL A 231 7.45 24.94 4.45
C VAL A 231 7.13 23.72 3.60
N PHE A 232 8.13 22.91 3.36
CA PHE A 232 8.01 21.64 2.66
C PHE A 232 8.35 20.51 3.62
N LEU A 233 7.44 19.55 3.76
CA LEU A 233 7.59 18.39 4.63
C LEU A 233 7.57 17.11 3.80
N ASN A 234 8.48 16.20 4.08
CA ASN A 234 8.54 14.88 3.46
C ASN A 234 8.78 13.80 4.53
N ILE A 235 8.04 12.72 4.43
CA ILE A 235 8.29 11.51 5.21
C ILE A 235 9.12 10.57 4.36
N ALA A 236 10.27 10.13 4.87
CA ALA A 236 11.15 9.22 4.16
C ALA A 236 10.43 7.91 3.80
N GLY A 237 10.82 7.30 2.68
CA GLY A 237 10.20 6.07 2.18
C GLY A 237 8.84 6.23 1.52
N GLY A 238 8.27 7.45 1.46
CA GLY A 238 6.98 7.74 0.81
C GLY A 238 5.77 7.11 1.50
N ILE A 239 5.91 6.71 2.75
CA ILE A 239 4.84 6.13 3.55
C ILE A 239 3.92 7.25 4.06
N ARG A 240 2.61 7.02 3.99
CA ARG A 240 1.65 7.90 4.64
C ARG A 240 1.52 7.50 6.11
N VAL A 241 1.76 8.45 7.01
CA VAL A 241 1.70 8.25 8.46
C VAL A 241 0.59 9.13 9.03
N GLU A 242 -0.29 8.50 9.81
CA GLU A 242 -1.41 9.18 10.50
C GLU A 242 -1.20 9.20 12.03
N ASP A 243 -0.16 8.51 12.54
CA ASP A 243 0.12 8.42 13.96
C ASP A 243 0.52 9.79 14.55
N PRO A 244 -0.16 10.27 15.60
CA PRO A 244 0.21 11.49 16.32
C PRO A 244 1.62 11.49 16.93
N ALA A 245 2.20 10.34 17.17
CA ALA A 245 3.58 10.22 17.67
C ALA A 245 4.61 10.92 16.76
N LEU A 246 4.28 11.08 15.46
CA LEU A 246 5.14 11.76 14.50
C LEU A 246 5.19 13.29 14.68
N ASP A 247 4.21 13.92 15.35
CA ASP A 247 4.09 15.36 15.45
C ASP A 247 5.35 16.03 16.03
N LEU A 248 5.95 15.42 17.05
CA LEU A 248 7.15 15.99 17.68
C LEU A 248 8.33 15.98 16.70
N ALA A 249 8.53 14.93 15.93
CA ALA A 249 9.59 14.88 14.93
C ALA A 249 9.33 15.86 13.77
N VAL A 250 8.07 16.01 13.35
CA VAL A 250 7.68 17.02 12.35
C VAL A 250 8.00 18.43 12.87
N ILE A 251 7.66 18.74 14.11
CA ILE A 251 8.01 20.02 14.75
C ILE A 251 9.52 20.18 14.81
N ALA A 252 10.25 19.17 15.27
CA ALA A 252 11.68 19.19 15.41
C ALA A 252 12.39 19.42 14.06
N SER A 253 11.98 18.70 12.99
CA SER A 253 12.55 18.89 11.66
C SER A 253 12.27 20.30 11.10
N ILE A 254 11.06 20.84 11.30
CA ILE A 254 10.71 22.21 10.89
C ILE A 254 11.56 23.24 11.62
N LEU A 255 11.72 23.11 12.93
CA LEU A 255 12.53 24.04 13.73
C LEU A 255 14.02 23.93 13.39
N SER A 256 14.53 22.72 13.25
CA SER A 256 15.89 22.44 12.80
C SER A 256 16.21 23.14 11.47
N SER A 257 15.33 22.97 10.47
CA SER A 257 15.48 23.65 9.18
C SER A 257 15.33 25.18 9.29
N SER A 258 14.44 25.67 10.15
CA SER A 258 14.22 27.11 10.31
C SER A 258 15.39 27.83 10.98
N LEU A 259 16.11 27.14 11.89
CA LEU A 259 17.28 27.62 12.62
C LEU A 259 18.59 27.28 11.92
N ASP A 260 18.55 26.39 10.92
CA ASP A 260 19.70 25.80 10.23
C ASP A 260 20.66 25.08 11.20
N GLU A 261 20.08 24.38 12.18
CA GLU A 261 20.80 23.61 13.19
C GLU A 261 20.40 22.13 13.08
N ALA A 262 21.39 21.24 12.99
CA ALA A 262 21.15 19.79 13.00
C ALA A 262 20.66 19.34 14.39
N ILE A 263 19.87 18.28 14.41
CA ILE A 263 19.42 17.60 15.64
C ILE A 263 20.26 16.34 15.80
N ASP A 264 20.89 16.19 16.97
CA ASP A 264 21.66 15.01 17.35
C ASP A 264 20.75 13.83 17.78
#